data_55fdc337ba01d67f69b86389dee8ff43
#
_entry.id   55fdc337ba01d67f69b86389dee8ff43
#
_cell.length_a   1.000
_cell.length_b   1.000
_cell.length_c   1.000
_cell.angle_alpha   90.00
_cell.angle_beta   90.00
_cell.angle_gamma   90.00
#
_symmetry.space_group_name_H-M   'P 1'
#
loop_
_entity.id
_entity.type
_entity.pdbx_description
1 polymer ?
#
loop_
_entity_poly.entity_id
_entity_poly.type
_entity_poly.pdbx_seq_one_letter_code
_entity_poly.pdbx_strand_id
1 'polypeptide(L)'
;MILKNVKTGELTTYEADEEDGLFGLFGFIGMIPNSGLFEGIIEMDRGYIKTDDNMHTNIEGVYAAGDIRVKSLRQVVTAAADGAIAAMQAEKYLAEME
;
A
#
# COMPACT_ATOMS: atom_id res chain seq x y z
N MET A 1 1.12 -3.85 29.14
CA MET A 1 2.05 -4.25 28.04
C MET A 1 3.47 -4.29 28.57
N ILE A 2 4.23 -5.32 28.23
CA ILE A 2 5.64 -5.46 28.63
C ILE A 2 6.51 -5.37 27.39
N LEU A 3 7.48 -4.45 27.39
CA LEU A 3 8.48 -4.31 26.34
C LEU A 3 9.83 -4.82 26.84
N LYS A 4 10.52 -5.54 25.95
CA LYS A 4 11.89 -5.98 26.20
C LYS A 4 12.86 -5.24 25.30
N ASN A 5 13.87 -4.62 25.93
CA ASN A 5 14.98 -4.06 25.19
C ASN A 5 15.83 -5.21 24.61
N VAL A 6 15.90 -5.30 23.30
CA VAL A 6 16.58 -6.42 22.61
C VAL A 6 18.10 -6.38 22.77
N LYS A 7 18.70 -5.23 23.13
CA LYS A 7 20.14 -5.09 23.35
C LYS A 7 20.54 -5.38 24.78
N THR A 8 19.76 -4.95 25.76
CA THR A 8 20.10 -5.07 27.18
C THR A 8 19.34 -6.19 27.90
N GLY A 9 18.22 -6.66 27.33
CA GLY A 9 17.33 -7.61 27.96
C GLY A 9 16.42 -7.01 29.04
N GLU A 10 16.51 -5.68 29.30
CA GLU A 10 15.70 -4.97 30.29
C GLU A 10 14.21 -5.04 29.90
N LEU A 11 13.36 -5.29 30.89
CA LEU A 11 11.91 -5.31 30.74
C LEU A 11 11.31 -4.02 31.29
N THR A 12 10.41 -3.40 30.54
CA THR A 12 9.63 -2.24 30.95
C THR A 12 8.14 -2.55 30.85
N THR A 13 7.40 -2.33 31.91
CA THR A 13 5.94 -2.52 31.96
C THR A 13 5.26 -1.17 31.77
N TYR A 14 4.32 -1.12 30.81
CA TYR A 14 3.44 0.02 30.57
C TYR A 14 2.01 -0.37 30.95
N GLU A 15 1.38 0.44 31.77
CA GLU A 15 0.00 0.26 32.22
C GLU A 15 -0.84 1.44 31.73
N ALA A 16 -2.13 1.21 31.49
CA ALA A 16 -3.07 2.29 31.15
C ALA A 16 -3.37 3.12 32.39
N ASP A 17 -3.75 4.37 32.18
CA ASP A 17 -4.26 5.22 33.27
C ASP A 17 -5.55 4.62 33.86
N GLU A 18 -5.76 4.83 35.15
CA GLU A 18 -6.96 4.35 35.87
C GLU A 18 -8.26 4.92 35.27
N GLU A 19 -8.20 6.14 34.73
CA GLU A 19 -9.34 6.82 34.10
C GLU A 19 -9.72 6.21 32.74
N ASP A 20 -8.72 5.92 31.89
CA ASP A 20 -8.95 5.42 30.52
C ASP A 20 -9.08 3.88 30.44
N GLY A 21 -8.44 3.18 31.37
CA GLY A 21 -8.48 1.71 31.44
C GLY A 21 -7.80 0.98 30.27
N LEU A 22 -7.33 1.71 29.26
CA LEU A 22 -6.63 1.17 28.09
C LEU A 22 -5.66 2.21 27.50
N PHE A 23 -4.71 1.73 26.68
CA PHE A 23 -3.79 2.58 25.92
C PHE A 23 -3.74 2.13 24.46
N GLY A 24 -3.36 3.06 23.57
CA GLY A 24 -3.16 2.77 22.15
C GLY A 24 -1.72 2.36 21.85
N LEU A 25 -1.54 1.35 21.01
CA LEU A 25 -0.25 0.97 20.45
C LEU A 25 -0.28 1.16 18.93
N PHE A 26 0.63 1.99 18.43
CA PHE A 26 0.77 2.26 17.01
C PHE A 26 2.10 1.72 16.49
N GLY A 27 2.06 0.83 15.49
CA GLY A 27 3.25 0.27 14.85
C GLY A 27 3.44 0.83 13.45
N PHE A 28 4.63 1.41 13.17
CA PHE A 28 5.01 1.97 11.87
C PHE A 28 6.38 1.43 11.43
N ILE A 29 6.49 0.11 11.32
CA ILE A 29 7.79 -0.56 11.06
C ILE A 29 8.14 -0.59 9.57
N GLY A 30 7.21 -0.24 8.70
CA GLY A 30 7.38 -0.25 7.25
C GLY A 30 6.17 -0.83 6.54
N MET A 31 6.24 -0.81 5.21
CA MET A 31 5.18 -1.25 4.33
C MET A 31 5.72 -2.31 3.37
N ILE A 32 4.99 -3.41 3.25
CA ILE A 32 5.25 -4.44 2.24
C ILE A 32 4.03 -4.49 1.32
N PRO A 33 4.18 -4.28 -0.01
CA PRO A 33 3.04 -4.32 -0.92
C PRO A 33 2.46 -5.74 -0.99
N ASN A 34 1.14 -5.84 -0.92
CA ASN A 34 0.44 -7.13 -1.02
C ASN A 34 0.19 -7.51 -2.48
N SER A 35 1.27 -7.72 -3.22
CA SER A 35 1.29 -7.95 -4.67
C SER A 35 1.65 -9.38 -5.07
N GLY A 36 1.84 -10.28 -4.10
CA GLY A 36 2.31 -11.65 -4.33
C GLY A 36 1.48 -12.46 -5.33
N LEU A 37 0.16 -12.21 -5.39
CA LEU A 37 -0.74 -12.88 -6.36
C LEU A 37 -0.41 -12.58 -7.83
N PHE A 38 0.28 -11.48 -8.09
CA PHE A 38 0.59 -11.01 -9.45
C PHE A 38 2.06 -11.19 -9.81
N GLU A 39 2.85 -11.77 -8.91
CA GLU A 39 4.28 -12.03 -9.13
C GLU A 39 4.48 -12.97 -10.32
N GLY A 40 5.37 -12.59 -11.24
CA GLY A 40 5.60 -13.33 -12.47
C GLY A 40 4.56 -13.11 -13.58
N ILE A 41 3.49 -12.36 -13.30
CA ILE A 41 2.42 -12.03 -14.27
C ILE A 41 2.52 -10.54 -14.65
N ILE A 42 2.56 -9.66 -13.67
CA ILE A 42 2.64 -8.21 -13.85
C ILE A 42 4.06 -7.74 -13.52
N GLU A 43 4.58 -6.84 -14.33
CA GLU A 43 5.92 -6.28 -14.14
C GLU A 43 5.98 -5.44 -12.85
N MET A 44 6.97 -5.70 -12.00
CA MET A 44 7.14 -5.07 -10.70
C MET A 44 8.55 -4.53 -10.48
N ASP A 45 8.68 -3.57 -9.58
CA ASP A 45 9.92 -3.11 -9.00
C ASP A 45 9.86 -3.21 -7.48
N ARG A 46 10.70 -4.07 -6.90
CA ARG A 46 10.74 -4.33 -5.43
C ARG A 46 9.38 -4.66 -4.82
N GLY A 47 8.57 -5.42 -5.55
CA GLY A 47 7.24 -5.85 -5.14
C GLY A 47 6.12 -4.85 -5.44
N TYR A 48 6.44 -3.64 -5.91
CA TYR A 48 5.43 -2.67 -6.34
C TYR A 48 5.15 -2.81 -7.84
N ILE A 49 3.89 -2.73 -8.22
CA ILE A 49 3.48 -2.82 -9.63
C ILE A 49 3.97 -1.61 -10.42
N LYS A 50 4.66 -1.84 -11.52
CA LYS A 50 5.08 -0.78 -12.44
C LYS A 50 3.91 -0.33 -13.30
N THR A 51 3.69 0.96 -13.34
CA THR A 51 2.69 1.60 -14.20
C THR A 51 3.27 2.83 -14.89
N ASP A 52 2.63 3.26 -15.96
CA ASP A 52 2.82 4.60 -16.48
C ASP A 52 2.00 5.63 -15.69
N ASP A 53 2.02 6.89 -16.12
CA ASP A 53 1.27 7.98 -15.47
C ASP A 53 -0.26 7.81 -15.61
N ASN A 54 -0.70 6.96 -16.52
CA ASN A 54 -2.11 6.64 -16.77
C ASN A 54 -2.55 5.32 -16.12
N MET A 55 -1.78 4.81 -15.18
CA MET A 55 -2.07 3.58 -14.41
C MET A 55 -2.04 2.29 -15.24
N HIS A 56 -1.54 2.32 -16.48
CA HIS A 56 -1.37 1.11 -17.29
C HIS A 56 -0.24 0.25 -16.74
N THR A 57 -0.52 -1.06 -16.65
CA THR A 57 0.52 -2.07 -16.41
C THR A 57 1.12 -2.55 -17.75
N ASN A 58 2.02 -3.52 -17.71
CA ASN A 58 2.54 -4.17 -18.92
C ASN A 58 1.51 -5.07 -19.63
N ILE A 59 0.33 -5.28 -19.04
CA ILE A 59 -0.75 -6.10 -19.60
C ILE A 59 -1.87 -5.17 -20.06
N GLU A 60 -2.23 -5.27 -21.32
CA GLU A 60 -3.31 -4.48 -21.91
C GLU A 60 -4.65 -4.74 -21.21
N GLY A 61 -5.38 -3.68 -20.89
CA GLY A 61 -6.65 -3.76 -20.16
C GLY A 61 -6.51 -3.98 -18.66
N VAL A 62 -5.28 -4.08 -18.13
CA VAL A 62 -5.01 -4.23 -16.70
C VAL A 62 -4.35 -2.97 -16.15
N TYR A 63 -4.96 -2.41 -15.13
CA TYR A 63 -4.53 -1.19 -14.48
C TYR A 63 -4.17 -1.45 -13.02
N ALA A 64 -3.24 -0.65 -12.48
CA ALA A 64 -2.95 -0.67 -11.05
C ALA A 64 -3.00 0.76 -10.50
N ALA A 65 -3.62 0.92 -9.33
CA ALA A 65 -3.84 2.22 -8.69
C ALA A 65 -3.57 2.13 -7.19
N GLY A 66 -3.14 3.24 -6.60
CA GLY A 66 -2.92 3.34 -5.16
C GLY A 66 -1.54 2.87 -4.71
N ASP A 67 -1.45 2.50 -3.45
CA ASP A 67 -0.20 2.22 -2.75
C ASP A 67 0.56 0.99 -3.27
N ILE A 68 -0.11 0.11 -4.01
CA ILE A 68 0.47 -1.11 -4.58
C ILE A 68 1.40 -0.83 -5.78
N ARG A 69 1.30 0.34 -6.38
CA ARG A 69 2.12 0.70 -7.54
C ARG A 69 3.40 1.44 -7.14
N VAL A 70 4.38 1.46 -8.04
CA VAL A 70 5.58 2.29 -7.91
C VAL A 70 5.18 3.76 -7.91
N LYS A 71 5.44 4.47 -6.81
CA LYS A 71 5.14 5.89 -6.68
C LYS A 71 5.94 6.51 -5.54
N SER A 72 6.08 7.83 -5.57
CA SER A 72 6.85 8.59 -4.58
C SER A 72 6.05 8.91 -3.31
N LEU A 73 4.73 9.03 -3.40
CA LEU A 73 3.87 9.42 -2.27
C LEU A 73 2.67 8.47 -2.19
N ARG A 74 2.54 7.80 -1.04
CA ARG A 74 1.45 6.88 -0.71
C ARG A 74 0.57 7.51 0.36
N GLN A 75 -0.55 8.08 -0.07
CA GLN A 75 -1.57 8.72 0.77
C GLN A 75 -2.96 8.41 0.20
N VAL A 76 -3.99 8.56 1.03
CA VAL A 76 -5.38 8.34 0.60
C VAL A 76 -5.74 9.20 -0.62
N VAL A 77 -5.35 10.47 -0.61
CA VAL A 77 -5.65 11.39 -1.72
C VAL A 77 -4.96 10.98 -3.02
N THR A 78 -3.72 10.48 -2.96
CA THR A 78 -3.02 10.00 -4.16
C THR A 78 -3.58 8.67 -4.66
N ALA A 79 -4.00 7.80 -3.76
CA ALA A 79 -4.69 6.55 -4.12
C ALA A 79 -6.03 6.82 -4.81
N ALA A 80 -6.81 7.78 -4.31
CA ALA A 80 -8.07 8.20 -4.92
C ALA A 80 -7.85 8.81 -6.31
N ALA A 81 -6.83 9.65 -6.48
CA ALA A 81 -6.47 10.22 -7.78
C ALA A 81 -6.06 9.14 -8.80
N ASP A 82 -5.25 8.18 -8.37
CA ASP A 82 -4.87 7.03 -9.21
C ASP A 82 -6.10 6.24 -9.67
N GLY A 83 -7.04 5.98 -8.77
CA GLY A 83 -8.29 5.29 -9.07
C GLY A 83 -9.14 6.03 -10.10
N ALA A 84 -9.24 7.35 -10.00
CA ALA A 84 -9.95 8.17 -10.98
C ALA A 84 -9.31 8.09 -12.37
N ILE A 85 -7.98 8.16 -12.46
CA ILE A 85 -7.24 8.03 -13.71
C ILE A 85 -7.45 6.63 -14.30
N ALA A 86 -7.30 5.58 -13.50
CA ALA A 86 -7.48 4.20 -13.94
C ALA A 86 -8.90 3.95 -14.51
N ALA A 87 -9.93 4.47 -13.84
CA ALA A 87 -11.31 4.35 -14.29
C ALA A 87 -11.55 5.03 -15.65
N MET A 88 -11.02 6.24 -15.84
CA MET A 88 -11.09 6.95 -17.11
C MET A 88 -10.36 6.22 -18.24
N GLN A 89 -9.22 5.63 -17.96
CA GLN A 89 -8.48 4.83 -18.95
C GLN A 89 -9.20 3.54 -19.30
N ALA A 90 -9.81 2.89 -18.32
CA ALA A 90 -10.61 1.67 -18.55
C ALA A 90 -11.85 1.98 -19.41
N GLU A 91 -12.55 3.08 -19.15
CA GLU A 91 -13.68 3.53 -19.96
C GLU A 91 -13.26 3.76 -21.42
N LYS A 92 -12.15 4.48 -21.61
CA LYS A 92 -11.60 4.75 -22.95
C LYS A 92 -11.22 3.45 -23.68
N TYR A 93 -10.54 2.54 -22.99
CA TYR A 93 -10.16 1.25 -23.55
C TYR A 93 -11.38 0.44 -24.02
N LEU A 94 -12.43 0.39 -23.21
CA LEU A 94 -13.67 -0.31 -23.57
C LEU A 94 -14.38 0.34 -24.77
N ALA A 95 -14.40 1.68 -24.83
CA ALA A 95 -14.98 2.39 -25.97
C ALA A 95 -14.22 2.11 -27.29
N GLU A 96 -12.90 1.97 -27.23
CA GLU A 96 -12.07 1.64 -28.41
C GLU A 96 -12.27 0.19 -28.89
N MET A 97 -12.77 -0.71 -28.06
CA MET A 97 -13.08 -2.10 -28.40
C MET A 97 -14.42 -2.26 -29.14
N GLU A 98 -15.28 -1.27 -29.07
CA GLU A 98 -16.56 -1.23 -29.80
C GLU A 98 -16.30 -0.73 -31.26
#